data_0b1a2d4978044f31e8d57da33b0884c8
#
_entry.id   0b1a2d4978044f31e8d57da33b0884c8
#
_cell.length_a   1.000
_cell.length_b   1.000
_cell.length_c   1.000
_cell.angle_alpha   90.00
_cell.angle_beta   90.00
_cell.angle_gamma   90.00
#
_symmetry.space_group_name_H-M   'P 1'
#
loop_
_entity.id
_entity.type
_entity.pdbx_description
1 polymer ?
#
loop_
_entity_poly.entity_id
_entity_poly.type
_entity_poly.pdbx_seq_one_letter_code
_entity_poly.pdbx_strand_id
1 'polypeptide(L)'
;MSSASSEPGRSGSARPELSRRVQINSLGRQDGAGRRASAEQEIVVEADAAECVALAKRLGVPAVHALRCRFRLSGVDGQGRVSADGLLTATLTRVCVASLEEFDTELVEAFRVRFVPADLDGEAEDSLDPDADDDIPYEGTQIDLGEAAVEQAALAMEPYPRKPGVSLPGVEAVDAAPAGTDDPDGQERPNPFAVLAKRTPS
;
A
#
# COMPACT_ATOMS: atom_id res chain seq x y z
N MET A 1 -38.19 32.37 -18.34
CA MET A 1 -37.47 31.13 -18.73
C MET A 1 -36.19 31.14 -17.93
N SER A 2 -36.25 30.56 -16.74
CA SER A 2 -35.11 30.50 -15.79
C SER A 2 -34.45 29.13 -15.90
N SER A 3 -33.19 29.13 -16.30
CA SER A 3 -32.35 27.95 -16.36
C SER A 3 -31.74 27.72 -14.97
N ALA A 4 -32.17 26.67 -14.29
CA ALA A 4 -31.56 26.22 -13.05
C ALA A 4 -30.30 25.39 -13.41
N SER A 5 -29.14 25.93 -13.11
CA SER A 5 -27.87 25.21 -13.16
C SER A 5 -27.81 24.27 -11.96
N SER A 6 -27.85 22.97 -12.21
CA SER A 6 -27.61 21.94 -11.19
C SER A 6 -26.12 21.85 -10.90
N GLU A 7 -25.70 22.23 -9.70
CA GLU A 7 -24.36 21.95 -9.19
C GLU A 7 -24.20 20.43 -8.99
N PRO A 8 -23.08 19.83 -9.42
CA PRO A 8 -22.78 18.44 -9.11
C PRO A 8 -22.53 18.30 -7.61
N GLY A 9 -23.32 17.42 -6.99
CA GLY A 9 -23.29 17.14 -5.56
C GLY A 9 -21.88 16.84 -5.05
N ARG A 10 -21.53 17.46 -3.94
CA ARG A 10 -20.38 17.12 -3.10
C ARG A 10 -20.44 15.62 -2.78
N SER A 11 -19.44 14.89 -3.22
CA SER A 11 -19.17 13.52 -2.81
C SER A 11 -19.15 13.50 -1.28
N GLY A 12 -20.17 12.92 -0.68
CA GLY A 12 -20.20 12.70 0.76
C GLY A 12 -19.05 11.76 1.12
N SER A 13 -18.06 12.27 1.84
CA SER A 13 -16.99 11.48 2.42
C SER A 13 -17.63 10.39 3.28
N ALA A 14 -17.65 9.15 2.76
CA ALA A 14 -18.03 7.99 3.56
C ALA A 14 -17.11 7.95 4.78
N ARG A 15 -17.69 7.65 5.97
CA ARG A 15 -16.86 7.46 7.16
C ARG A 15 -15.90 6.31 6.88
N PRO A 16 -14.58 6.48 7.14
CA PRO A 16 -13.63 5.41 7.00
C PRO A 16 -14.03 4.23 7.87
N GLU A 17 -13.88 3.02 7.37
CA GLU A 17 -14.23 1.76 8.04
C GLU A 17 -13.41 1.53 9.30
N LEU A 18 -12.16 2.01 9.28
CA LEU A 18 -11.24 2.03 10.41
C LEU A 18 -10.66 3.43 10.53
N SER A 19 -10.91 4.12 11.63
CA SER A 19 -10.39 5.46 11.88
C SER A 19 -9.80 5.56 13.28
N ARG A 20 -8.54 5.99 13.36
CA ARG A 20 -7.80 6.22 14.62
C ARG A 20 -7.05 7.53 14.52
N ARG A 21 -7.76 8.60 14.81
CA ARG A 21 -7.25 9.98 14.67
C ARG A 21 -6.34 10.37 15.83
N VAL A 22 -5.19 10.90 15.48
CA VAL A 22 -4.17 11.39 16.40
C VAL A 22 -4.00 12.89 16.21
N GLN A 23 -4.02 13.64 17.31
CA GLN A 23 -3.74 15.08 17.28
C GLN A 23 -2.25 15.31 17.06
N ILE A 24 -1.89 16.07 16.05
CA ILE A 24 -0.49 16.42 15.74
C ILE A 24 0.16 17.15 16.91
N ASN A 25 -0.57 18.02 17.58
CA ASN A 25 -0.07 18.77 18.72
C ASN A 25 0.30 17.89 19.93
N SER A 26 -0.18 16.63 19.98
CA SER A 26 0.20 15.67 21.02
C SER A 26 1.51 14.97 20.72
N LEU A 27 1.97 15.03 19.46
CA LEU A 27 3.26 14.53 19.03
C LEU A 27 4.31 15.59 19.37
N GLY A 28 5.42 15.21 19.99
CA GLY A 28 6.50 16.16 20.30
C GLY A 28 7.03 16.83 19.03
N ARG A 29 7.73 17.97 19.19
CA ARG A 29 8.38 18.67 18.07
C ARG A 29 9.80 18.13 17.86
N GLN A 30 10.21 18.03 16.61
CA GLN A 30 11.61 17.80 16.26
C GLN A 30 12.40 19.11 16.43
N ASP A 31 13.62 19.03 16.98
CA ASP A 31 14.52 20.18 16.95
C ASP A 31 15.06 20.39 15.52
N GLY A 32 15.46 21.62 15.19
CA GLY A 32 15.93 21.99 13.86
C GLY A 32 17.23 21.28 13.39
N ALA A 33 17.79 20.37 14.20
CA ALA A 33 18.94 19.53 13.87
C ALA A 33 18.53 18.08 13.53
N GLY A 34 17.21 17.79 13.40
CA GLY A 34 16.70 16.43 13.17
C GLY A 34 16.92 15.50 14.37
N ARG A 35 17.37 16.03 15.50
CA ARG A 35 17.50 15.28 16.75
C ARG A 35 16.16 15.31 17.46
N ARG A 36 15.66 14.13 17.80
CA ARG A 36 14.38 13.93 18.47
C ARG A 36 14.40 14.58 19.84
N ALA A 37 13.71 15.69 20.00
CA ALA A 37 13.52 16.34 21.31
C ALA A 37 12.44 15.63 22.15
N SER A 38 11.71 14.65 21.57
CA SER A 38 10.73 13.84 22.28
C SER A 38 10.83 12.38 21.85
N ALA A 39 10.48 11.49 22.80
CA ALA A 39 10.46 10.06 22.57
C ALA A 39 9.54 9.72 21.37
N GLU A 40 9.97 8.77 20.52
CA GLU A 40 9.09 8.16 19.53
C GLU A 40 7.79 7.72 20.21
N GLN A 41 6.67 8.10 19.64
CA GLN A 41 5.39 7.67 20.15
C GLN A 41 4.96 6.40 19.41
N GLU A 42 4.80 5.30 20.16
CA GLU A 42 4.24 4.07 19.61
C GLU A 42 2.72 4.08 19.77
N ILE A 43 1.99 3.86 18.68
CA ILE A 43 0.54 3.75 18.66
C ILE A 43 0.15 2.46 17.94
N VAL A 44 -0.76 1.71 18.56
CA VAL A 44 -1.31 0.48 17.97
C VAL A 44 -2.72 0.76 17.50
N VAL A 45 -2.95 0.47 16.23
CA VAL A 45 -4.26 0.45 15.58
C VAL A 45 -4.68 -1.00 15.45
N GLU A 46 -5.88 -1.32 15.92
CA GLU A 46 -6.44 -2.67 15.83
C GLU A 46 -7.92 -2.57 15.45
N ALA A 47 -8.33 -3.36 14.46
CA ALA A 47 -9.69 -3.39 14.00
C ALA A 47 -10.54 -4.30 14.90
N ASP A 48 -11.71 -3.82 15.29
CA ASP A 48 -12.70 -4.65 15.97
C ASP A 48 -13.48 -5.54 14.98
N ALA A 49 -14.34 -6.41 15.50
CA ALA A 49 -15.09 -7.36 14.67
C ALA A 49 -16.01 -6.67 13.65
N ALA A 50 -16.62 -5.54 13.99
CA ALA A 50 -17.50 -4.79 13.08
C ALA A 50 -16.68 -4.07 12.01
N GLU A 51 -15.54 -3.50 12.38
CA GLU A 51 -14.57 -2.89 11.48
C GLU A 51 -14.00 -3.94 10.51
N CYS A 52 -13.66 -5.15 10.96
CA CYS A 52 -13.20 -6.25 10.10
C CYS A 52 -14.23 -6.60 9.01
N VAL A 53 -15.52 -6.64 9.34
CA VAL A 53 -16.60 -6.88 8.36
C VAL A 53 -16.67 -5.75 7.32
N ALA A 54 -16.52 -4.51 7.75
CA ALA A 54 -16.51 -3.35 6.85
C ALA A 54 -15.24 -3.34 5.94
N LEU A 55 -14.09 -3.66 6.52
CA LEU A 55 -12.81 -3.78 5.81
C LEU A 55 -12.84 -4.88 4.74
N ALA A 56 -13.46 -6.03 5.02
CA ALA A 56 -13.60 -7.10 4.03
C ALA A 56 -14.30 -6.61 2.76
N LYS A 57 -15.34 -5.79 2.90
CA LYS A 57 -16.06 -5.18 1.78
C LYS A 57 -15.19 -4.17 1.03
N ARG A 58 -14.48 -3.31 1.75
CA ARG A 58 -13.60 -2.30 1.16
C ARG A 58 -12.43 -2.92 0.40
N LEU A 59 -11.79 -3.94 0.98
CA LEU A 59 -10.65 -4.64 0.39
C LEU A 59 -11.07 -5.66 -0.70
N GLY A 60 -12.38 -5.92 -0.86
CA GLY A 60 -12.89 -6.87 -1.85
C GLY A 60 -12.50 -8.33 -1.57
N VAL A 61 -12.38 -8.70 -0.30
CA VAL A 61 -12.01 -10.06 0.15
C VAL A 61 -13.20 -10.73 0.85
N PRO A 62 -13.28 -12.09 0.85
CA PRO A 62 -14.34 -12.82 1.54
C PRO A 62 -14.43 -12.51 3.03
N ALA A 63 -13.30 -12.42 3.73
CA ALA A 63 -13.25 -12.07 5.15
C ALA A 63 -11.93 -11.39 5.55
N VAL A 64 -12.01 -10.51 6.54
CA VAL A 64 -10.88 -10.02 7.35
C VAL A 64 -11.10 -10.55 8.76
N HIS A 65 -10.18 -11.36 9.26
CA HIS A 65 -10.26 -11.96 10.60
C HIS A 65 -9.60 -11.08 11.65
N ALA A 66 -8.49 -10.44 11.27
CA ALA A 66 -7.76 -9.51 12.11
C ALA A 66 -6.99 -8.52 11.24
N LEU A 67 -6.89 -7.28 11.70
CA LEU A 67 -5.97 -6.27 11.17
C LEU A 67 -5.41 -5.49 12.33
N ARG A 68 -4.09 -5.44 12.42
CA ARG A 68 -3.36 -4.70 13.43
C ARG A 68 -2.17 -4.00 12.78
N CYS A 69 -1.99 -2.73 13.09
CA CYS A 69 -0.83 -1.96 12.68
C CYS A 69 -0.20 -1.26 13.88
N ARG A 70 1.11 -1.40 14.02
CA ARG A 70 1.88 -0.69 15.03
C ARG A 70 2.68 0.40 14.35
N PHE A 71 2.40 1.63 14.73
CA PHE A 71 3.08 2.82 14.23
C PHE A 71 4.10 3.33 15.26
N ARG A 72 5.27 3.74 14.78
CA ARG A 72 6.22 4.57 15.50
C ARG A 72 6.26 5.93 14.84
N LEU A 73 5.71 6.91 15.52
CA LEU A 73 5.60 8.28 15.01
C LEU A 73 6.82 9.10 15.42
N SER A 74 7.37 9.86 14.48
CA SER A 74 8.32 10.92 14.78
C SER A 74 7.60 12.13 15.39
N GLY A 75 8.38 13.04 15.99
CA GLY A 75 7.84 14.36 16.30
C GLY A 75 7.53 15.17 15.04
N VAL A 76 6.73 16.22 15.20
CA VAL A 76 6.36 17.15 14.13
C VAL A 76 7.57 18.01 13.76
N ASP A 77 7.90 18.09 12.48
CA ASP A 77 8.97 18.96 11.98
C ASP A 77 8.54 20.43 11.89
N GLY A 78 9.45 21.31 11.40
CA GLY A 78 9.17 22.74 11.26
C GLY A 78 8.11 23.08 10.19
N GLN A 79 7.74 22.12 9.34
CA GLN A 79 6.75 22.25 8.26
C GLN A 79 5.45 21.50 8.56
N GLY A 80 5.31 20.92 9.75
CA GLY A 80 4.11 20.17 10.13
C GLY A 80 4.13 18.71 9.68
N ARG A 81 5.21 18.18 9.10
CA ARG A 81 5.31 16.80 8.63
C ARG A 81 5.56 15.85 9.81
N VAL A 82 5.02 14.63 9.69
CA VAL A 82 5.20 13.56 10.67
C VAL A 82 5.57 12.28 9.94
N SER A 83 6.76 11.74 10.17
CA SER A 83 7.14 10.42 9.63
C SER A 83 6.64 9.32 10.55
N ALA A 84 6.21 8.22 9.96
CA ALA A 84 5.69 7.05 10.65
C ALA A 84 6.28 5.76 10.08
N ASP A 85 6.96 4.99 10.92
CA ASP A 85 7.31 3.60 10.60
C ASP A 85 6.16 2.70 11.05
N GLY A 86 5.62 1.89 10.14
CA GLY A 86 4.51 0.98 10.38
C GLY A 86 4.92 -0.48 10.28
N LEU A 87 4.34 -1.32 11.14
CA LEU A 87 4.35 -2.77 10.97
C LEU A 87 2.90 -3.25 10.99
N LEU A 88 2.42 -3.63 9.80
CA LEU A 88 1.08 -4.15 9.57
C LEU A 88 1.08 -5.67 9.67
N THR A 89 0.08 -6.22 10.34
CA THR A 89 -0.24 -7.64 10.34
C THR A 89 -1.73 -7.81 10.10
N ALA A 90 -2.12 -8.68 9.18
CA ALA A 90 -3.53 -8.99 8.95
C ALA A 90 -3.71 -10.47 8.61
N THR A 91 -4.86 -11.03 9.00
CA THR A 91 -5.29 -12.37 8.60
C THR A 91 -6.55 -12.22 7.75
N LEU A 92 -6.49 -12.72 6.52
CA LEU A 92 -7.51 -12.54 5.49
C LEU A 92 -7.90 -13.88 4.87
N THR A 93 -9.18 -14.06 4.55
CA THR A 93 -9.61 -15.09 3.60
C THR A 93 -9.55 -14.50 2.19
N ARG A 94 -8.94 -15.21 1.27
CA ARG A 94 -8.78 -14.82 -0.14
C ARG A 94 -9.25 -15.94 -1.06
N VAL A 95 -9.53 -15.61 -2.33
CA VAL A 95 -9.90 -16.61 -3.34
C VAL A 95 -8.69 -16.87 -4.23
N CYS A 96 -8.28 -18.14 -4.31
CA CYS A 96 -7.19 -18.57 -5.19
C CYS A 96 -7.57 -18.33 -6.66
N VAL A 97 -6.72 -17.63 -7.43
CA VAL A 97 -6.99 -17.37 -8.86
C VAL A 97 -6.90 -18.62 -9.74
N ALA A 98 -6.26 -19.69 -9.25
CA ALA A 98 -6.08 -20.93 -10.00
C ALA A 98 -7.16 -21.98 -9.68
N SER A 99 -7.49 -22.19 -8.40
CA SER A 99 -8.49 -23.19 -7.98
C SER A 99 -9.87 -22.63 -7.70
N LEU A 100 -9.99 -21.31 -7.56
CA LEU A 100 -11.21 -20.60 -7.14
C LEU A 100 -11.69 -20.98 -5.74
N GLU A 101 -10.87 -21.64 -4.96
CA GLU A 101 -11.15 -21.98 -3.56
C GLU A 101 -10.72 -20.86 -2.63
N GLU A 102 -11.47 -20.70 -1.55
CA GLU A 102 -11.08 -19.82 -0.44
C GLU A 102 -9.93 -20.42 0.35
N PHE A 103 -9.05 -19.56 0.83
CA PHE A 103 -7.95 -19.92 1.74
C PHE A 103 -7.56 -18.73 2.60
N ASP A 104 -7.09 -19.03 3.80
CA ASP A 104 -6.59 -17.99 4.71
C ASP A 104 -5.13 -17.70 4.42
N THR A 105 -4.77 -16.41 4.52
CA THR A 105 -3.41 -15.92 4.36
C THR A 105 -3.09 -14.89 5.43
N GLU A 106 -1.85 -14.85 5.83
CA GLU A 106 -1.29 -13.82 6.67
C GLU A 106 -0.58 -12.79 5.80
N LEU A 107 -0.81 -11.52 6.10
CA LEU A 107 -0.14 -10.38 5.54
C LEU A 107 0.72 -9.76 6.63
N VAL A 108 2.02 -9.62 6.37
CA VAL A 108 2.97 -8.93 7.25
C VAL A 108 3.76 -7.95 6.39
N GLU A 109 3.60 -6.66 6.66
CA GLU A 109 4.23 -5.60 5.87
C GLU A 109 4.87 -4.57 6.79
N ALA A 110 6.13 -4.24 6.53
CA ALA A 110 6.83 -3.13 7.15
C ALA A 110 6.92 -1.99 6.15
N PHE A 111 6.43 -0.83 6.51
CA PHE A 111 6.35 0.32 5.62
C PHE A 111 6.76 1.60 6.32
N ARG A 112 7.02 2.63 5.52
CA ARG A 112 7.24 3.99 6.00
C ARG A 112 6.38 4.94 5.21
N VAL A 113 5.71 5.86 5.92
CA VAL A 113 4.90 6.92 5.34
C VAL A 113 5.21 8.24 6.02
N ARG A 114 4.93 9.32 5.33
CA ARG A 114 5.06 10.68 5.84
C ARG A 114 3.73 11.41 5.71
N PHE A 115 3.17 11.84 6.83
CA PHE A 115 2.00 12.70 6.82
C PHE A 115 2.42 14.14 6.54
N VAL A 116 1.82 14.76 5.52
CA VAL A 116 2.17 16.10 5.03
C VAL A 116 0.92 16.99 5.06
N PRO A 117 1.02 18.25 5.56
CA PRO A 117 -0.11 19.18 5.44
C PRO A 117 -0.56 19.32 3.99
N ALA A 118 -1.87 19.27 3.72
CA ALA A 118 -2.41 19.31 2.38
C ALA A 118 -2.10 20.60 1.58
N ASP A 119 -1.78 21.69 2.27
CA ASP A 119 -1.32 22.94 1.68
C ASP A 119 0.13 22.91 1.18
N LEU A 120 0.90 21.91 1.62
CA LEU A 120 2.26 21.64 1.16
C LEU A 120 2.34 20.44 0.22
N ASP A 121 1.20 19.80 -0.07
CA ASP A 121 1.10 18.69 -1.02
C ASP A 121 1.37 19.24 -2.43
N GLY A 122 2.33 18.65 -3.13
CA GLY A 122 2.74 19.12 -4.46
C GLY A 122 4.00 19.98 -4.50
N GLU A 123 4.53 20.50 -3.38
CA GLU A 123 5.83 21.18 -3.40
C GLU A 123 7.03 20.25 -3.57
N ALA A 124 6.78 18.93 -3.47
CA ALA A 124 7.80 17.88 -3.65
C ALA A 124 7.81 17.27 -5.08
N GLU A 125 7.21 17.96 -6.06
CA GLU A 125 6.93 17.42 -7.41
C GLU A 125 8.15 16.97 -8.23
N ASP A 126 9.38 17.20 -7.82
CA ASP A 126 10.56 16.91 -8.66
C ASP A 126 11.45 15.77 -8.15
N SER A 127 11.08 15.08 -7.10
CA SER A 127 11.85 13.92 -6.64
C SER A 127 11.15 12.63 -7.07
N LEU A 128 11.39 12.18 -8.29
CA LEU A 128 11.12 10.81 -8.73
C LEU A 128 12.11 9.82 -8.07
N ASP A 129 12.32 9.99 -6.77
CA ASP A 129 13.14 9.06 -5.99
C ASP A 129 12.25 7.88 -5.61
N PRO A 130 12.47 6.69 -6.19
CA PRO A 130 11.68 5.50 -5.89
C PRO A 130 11.84 5.02 -4.45
N ASP A 131 12.85 5.50 -3.74
CA ASP A 131 13.11 5.18 -2.34
C ASP A 131 12.55 6.24 -1.37
N ALA A 132 11.86 7.27 -1.87
CA ALA A 132 11.22 8.27 -1.02
C ALA A 132 10.03 7.66 -0.25
N ASP A 133 9.81 8.15 0.97
CA ASP A 133 8.65 7.78 1.78
C ASP A 133 7.36 8.24 1.07
N ASP A 134 6.30 7.41 1.13
CA ASP A 134 4.98 7.79 0.60
C ASP A 134 4.37 8.93 1.40
N ASP A 135 3.96 9.99 0.72
CA ASP A 135 3.33 11.15 1.31
C ASP A 135 1.82 10.96 1.43
N ILE A 136 1.29 11.09 2.65
CA ILE A 136 -0.14 11.05 2.93
C ILE A 136 -0.59 12.47 3.32
N PRO A 137 -1.39 13.15 2.50
CA PRO A 137 -1.86 14.48 2.82
C PRO A 137 -2.86 14.44 3.98
N TYR A 138 -2.78 15.42 4.88
CA TYR A 138 -3.73 15.59 5.95
C TYR A 138 -4.24 17.02 6.04
N GLU A 139 -5.48 17.18 6.48
CA GLU A 139 -6.12 18.47 6.71
C GLU A 139 -6.27 18.79 8.21
N GLY A 140 -6.10 20.06 8.55
CA GLY A 140 -6.29 20.55 9.93
C GLY A 140 -5.19 20.11 10.90
N THR A 141 -5.57 19.48 12.02
CA THR A 141 -4.65 19.17 13.13
C THR A 141 -4.60 17.69 13.51
N GLN A 142 -5.13 16.83 12.67
CA GLN A 142 -5.25 15.39 12.95
C GLN A 142 -4.75 14.57 11.76
N ILE A 143 -4.03 13.50 12.06
CA ILE A 143 -3.70 12.42 11.11
C ILE A 143 -4.53 11.19 11.44
N ASP A 144 -4.97 10.43 10.44
CA ASP A 144 -5.74 9.20 10.64
C ASP A 144 -4.89 7.96 10.37
N LEU A 145 -4.39 7.36 11.44
CA LEU A 145 -3.56 6.15 11.38
C LEU A 145 -4.37 4.90 10.97
N GLY A 146 -5.69 4.92 11.22
CA GLY A 146 -6.57 3.84 10.80
C GLY A 146 -6.67 3.77 9.28
N GLU A 147 -6.93 4.92 8.64
CA GLU A 147 -6.99 5.01 7.18
C GLU A 147 -5.65 4.62 6.55
N ALA A 148 -4.53 5.14 7.06
CA ALA A 148 -3.20 4.77 6.59
C ALA A 148 -2.92 3.27 6.70
N ALA A 149 -3.35 2.60 7.78
CA ALA A 149 -3.21 1.15 7.93
C ALA A 149 -4.02 0.38 6.88
N VAL A 150 -5.22 0.85 6.53
CA VAL A 150 -6.08 0.20 5.51
C VAL A 150 -5.51 0.39 4.11
N GLU A 151 -4.99 1.57 3.79
CA GLU A 151 -4.31 1.84 2.53
C GLU A 151 -3.10 0.94 2.34
N GLN A 152 -2.25 0.82 3.36
CA GLN A 152 -1.10 -0.06 3.32
C GLN A 152 -1.49 -1.54 3.23
N ALA A 153 -2.58 -1.95 3.88
CA ALA A 153 -3.10 -3.31 3.72
C ALA A 153 -3.54 -3.57 2.27
N ALA A 154 -4.19 -2.61 1.62
CA ALA A 154 -4.60 -2.75 0.22
C ALA A 154 -3.41 -2.83 -0.74
N LEU A 155 -2.35 -2.02 -0.49
CA LEU A 155 -1.13 -2.01 -1.30
C LEU A 155 -0.30 -3.29 -1.14
N ALA A 156 -0.23 -3.82 0.07
CA ALA A 156 0.55 -5.03 0.38
C ALA A 156 -0.15 -6.33 -0.06
N MET A 157 -1.44 -6.27 -0.42
CA MET A 157 -2.15 -7.46 -0.91
C MET A 157 -1.68 -7.88 -2.30
N GLU A 158 -1.24 -9.12 -2.42
CA GLU A 158 -0.90 -9.71 -3.71
C GLU A 158 -2.13 -9.69 -4.65
N PRO A 159 -2.03 -9.13 -5.89
CA PRO A 159 -3.17 -9.00 -6.80
C PRO A 159 -3.72 -10.35 -7.28
N TYR A 160 -2.86 -11.38 -7.37
CA TYR A 160 -3.19 -12.70 -7.89
C TYR A 160 -2.89 -13.80 -6.86
N PRO A 161 -3.69 -13.91 -5.78
CA PRO A 161 -3.40 -14.83 -4.70
C PRO A 161 -3.52 -16.28 -5.14
N ARG A 162 -2.57 -17.10 -4.71
CA ARG A 162 -2.57 -18.53 -4.96
C ARG A 162 -2.52 -19.30 -3.65
N LYS A 163 -3.44 -20.27 -3.52
CA LYS A 163 -3.41 -21.20 -2.39
C LYS A 163 -2.12 -22.03 -2.47
N PRO A 164 -1.38 -22.19 -1.37
CA PRO A 164 -0.19 -23.04 -1.35
C PRO A 164 -0.47 -24.43 -1.88
N GLY A 165 0.45 -24.94 -2.73
CA GLY A 165 0.34 -26.28 -3.30
C GLY A 165 -0.57 -26.42 -4.53
N VAL A 166 -1.20 -25.33 -5.01
CA VAL A 166 -2.00 -25.35 -6.24
C VAL A 166 -1.12 -25.03 -7.44
N SER A 167 -0.99 -25.98 -8.37
CA SER A 167 -0.38 -25.78 -9.68
C SER A 167 -1.46 -25.68 -10.76
N LEU A 168 -1.23 -24.86 -11.78
CA LEU A 168 -2.11 -24.86 -12.96
C LEU A 168 -1.85 -26.12 -13.78
N PRO A 169 -2.89 -26.91 -14.13
CA PRO A 169 -2.70 -28.06 -14.99
C PRO A 169 -2.14 -27.61 -16.35
N GLY A 170 -1.00 -28.19 -16.76
CA GLY A 170 -0.35 -27.88 -18.04
C GLY A 170 0.63 -26.70 -18.03
N VAL A 171 0.81 -26.03 -16.90
CA VAL A 171 1.93 -25.13 -16.68
C VAL A 171 2.88 -25.84 -15.72
N GLU A 172 3.77 -26.67 -16.26
CA GLU A 172 4.96 -27.03 -15.49
C GLU A 172 5.61 -25.70 -15.09
N ALA A 173 5.92 -25.57 -13.80
CA ALA A 173 6.73 -24.45 -13.35
C ALA A 173 7.99 -24.48 -14.22
N VAL A 174 8.07 -23.56 -15.17
CA VAL A 174 9.35 -23.28 -15.79
C VAL A 174 10.08 -22.57 -14.68
N ASP A 175 10.70 -23.36 -13.79
CA ASP A 175 11.74 -22.82 -12.93
C ASP A 175 12.59 -21.99 -13.88
N ALA A 176 12.69 -20.70 -13.58
CA ALA A 176 13.55 -19.82 -14.35
C ALA A 176 14.97 -20.38 -14.21
N ALA A 177 15.29 -21.32 -15.09
CA ALA A 177 16.64 -21.79 -15.24
C ALA A 177 17.46 -20.52 -15.51
N PRO A 178 18.56 -20.31 -14.79
CA PRO A 178 19.44 -19.19 -15.07
C PRO A 178 19.76 -19.26 -16.56
N ALA A 179 19.58 -18.14 -17.27
CA ALA A 179 19.92 -18.00 -18.69
C ALA A 179 21.37 -18.47 -18.87
N GLY A 180 21.58 -19.65 -19.44
CA GLY A 180 22.90 -20.20 -19.66
C GLY A 180 23.03 -21.66 -19.30
N THR A 181 22.15 -22.55 -19.79
CA THR A 181 22.49 -23.97 -19.94
C THR A 181 22.38 -24.33 -21.39
N ASP A 182 23.54 -24.63 -21.95
CA ASP A 182 23.72 -25.18 -23.30
C ASP A 182 22.74 -26.34 -23.52
N ASP A 183 21.89 -26.17 -24.54
CA ASP A 183 21.06 -27.24 -25.06
C ASP A 183 22.01 -28.27 -25.72
N PRO A 184 22.08 -29.55 -25.26
CA PRO A 184 23.03 -30.52 -25.78
C PRO A 184 22.82 -30.87 -27.26
N ASP A 185 21.74 -30.42 -27.89
CA ASP A 185 21.40 -30.68 -29.30
C ASP A 185 21.67 -29.51 -30.26
N GLY A 186 22.24 -28.38 -29.79
CA GLY A 186 22.81 -27.35 -30.68
C GLY A 186 21.88 -26.73 -31.73
N GLN A 187 20.55 -26.87 -31.59
CA GLN A 187 19.61 -26.21 -32.49
C GLN A 187 19.27 -24.81 -31.93
N GLU A 188 19.93 -23.81 -32.48
CA GLU A 188 19.55 -22.40 -32.26
C GLU A 188 18.08 -22.20 -32.64
N ARG A 189 17.21 -22.09 -31.66
CA ARG A 189 15.82 -21.67 -31.92
C ARG A 189 15.86 -20.25 -32.47
N PRO A 190 15.31 -20.00 -33.67
CA PRO A 190 15.35 -18.66 -34.26
C PRO A 190 14.66 -17.68 -33.32
N ASN A 191 15.37 -16.64 -32.90
CA ASN A 191 14.84 -15.57 -32.05
C ASN A 191 13.65 -14.91 -32.78
N PRO A 192 12.40 -15.03 -32.27
CA PRO A 192 11.23 -14.45 -32.92
C PRO A 192 11.30 -12.92 -33.07
N PHE A 193 12.18 -12.27 -32.33
CA PHE A 193 12.39 -10.82 -32.38
C PHE A 193 13.57 -10.41 -33.28
N ALA A 194 14.28 -11.34 -33.93
CA ALA A 194 15.39 -11.02 -34.84
C ALA A 194 14.99 -10.08 -36.00
N VAL A 195 13.71 -10.07 -36.35
CA VAL A 195 13.13 -9.17 -37.37
C VAL A 195 13.21 -7.69 -36.92
N LEU A 196 13.17 -7.41 -35.62
CA LEU A 196 13.23 -6.05 -35.11
C LEU A 196 14.63 -5.43 -35.16
N ALA A 197 15.68 -6.26 -35.12
CA ALA A 197 17.05 -5.81 -35.21
C ALA A 197 17.43 -5.21 -36.59
N LYS A 198 16.63 -5.46 -37.62
CA LYS A 198 16.88 -4.97 -39.00
C LYS A 198 16.22 -3.62 -39.29
N ARG A 199 15.52 -3.02 -38.34
CA ARG A 199 14.88 -1.71 -38.53
C ARG A 199 15.80 -0.60 -38.02
N THR A 200 16.85 -0.28 -38.75
CA THR A 200 17.60 0.97 -38.57
C THR A 200 16.78 2.08 -39.20
N PRO A 201 16.46 3.18 -38.50
CA PRO A 201 15.85 4.36 -39.14
C PRO A 201 16.90 5.07 -40.02
N SER A 202 16.48 5.37 -41.25
CA SER A 202 17.19 6.33 -42.14
C SER A 202 16.90 7.73 -41.69
#